data_4aeb857427ebb087089f75bfc03378cc
#
_entry.id   4aeb857427ebb087089f75bfc03378cc
#
_cell.length_a   1.000
_cell.length_b   1.000
_cell.length_c   1.000
_cell.angle_alpha   90.00
_cell.angle_beta   90.00
_cell.angle_gamma   90.00
#
_symmetry.space_group_name_H-M   'P 1'
#
loop_
_entity.id
_entity.type
_entity.pdbx_description
1 polymer ?
#
loop_
_entity_poly.entity_id
_entity_poly.type
_entity_poly.pdbx_seq_one_letter_code
_entity_poly.pdbx_strand_id
1 'polypeptide(L)'
;MLKKIANKIFDLFVVNRNAMAVQLKDGNYVTKYVKVTENDIYCMLKEKKSIGSYQQLYKSPYVKWICFDFDCKSKENPNMEELYRSCTLPLNKLLIERNISFVNEFSGRRGIHTWVIFSDYIKKNEAFSILKKIKQLANFEYNIELFGLDEFPATPNSRGNILGKQVKVPLSIHSKGKQSYLFVGEYKEIKYDDNFYEKQLQILNSIKKNK
;
A
#
# COMPACT_ATOMS: atom_id res chain seq x y z
N MET A 1 -19.01 7.34 -9.72
CA MET A 1 -18.10 6.24 -9.42
C MET A 1 -16.80 6.72 -8.77
N LEU A 2 -15.98 7.57 -9.39
CA LEU A 2 -14.67 8.01 -8.84
C LEU A 2 -14.75 8.62 -7.44
N LYS A 3 -15.76 9.41 -7.10
CA LYS A 3 -15.96 9.93 -5.74
C LYS A 3 -16.14 8.82 -4.69
N LYS A 4 -16.89 7.77 -5.01
CA LYS A 4 -17.06 6.62 -4.10
C LYS A 4 -15.73 5.89 -3.85
N ILE A 5 -14.92 5.71 -4.91
CA ILE A 5 -13.59 5.13 -4.83
C ILE A 5 -12.68 6.03 -3.97
N ALA A 6 -12.67 7.34 -4.22
CA ALA A 6 -11.85 8.30 -3.47
C ALA A 6 -12.16 8.26 -1.97
N ASN A 7 -13.44 8.25 -1.59
CA ASN A 7 -13.87 8.16 -0.20
C ASN A 7 -13.38 6.85 0.46
N LYS A 8 -13.51 5.71 -0.25
CA LYS A 8 -13.03 4.42 0.26
C LYS A 8 -11.51 4.39 0.44
N ILE A 9 -10.76 4.87 -0.55
CA ILE A 9 -9.30 4.96 -0.46
C ILE A 9 -8.89 5.87 0.69
N PHE A 10 -9.51 7.03 0.83
CA PHE A 10 -9.23 7.96 1.91
C PHE A 10 -9.47 7.34 3.29
N ASP A 11 -10.59 6.63 3.49
CA ASP A 11 -10.90 5.97 4.76
C ASP A 11 -9.94 4.81 5.09
N LEU A 12 -9.55 4.02 4.10
CA LEU A 12 -8.75 2.81 4.30
C LEU A 12 -7.25 3.09 4.39
N PHE A 13 -6.71 3.98 3.54
CA PHE A 13 -5.28 4.10 3.31
C PHE A 13 -4.67 5.45 3.73
N VAL A 14 -5.49 6.52 3.89
CA VAL A 14 -4.98 7.84 4.29
C VAL A 14 -5.09 8.02 5.80
N VAL A 15 -3.99 7.74 6.51
CA VAL A 15 -3.91 7.85 7.97
C VAL A 15 -3.53 9.25 8.41
N ASN A 16 -2.43 9.79 7.87
CA ASN A 16 -2.02 11.16 8.15
C ASN A 16 -2.82 12.13 7.28
N ARG A 17 -3.67 12.92 7.93
CA ARG A 17 -4.54 13.90 7.24
C ARG A 17 -3.98 15.32 7.26
N ASN A 18 -2.72 15.50 7.69
CA ASN A 18 -2.05 16.81 7.80
C ASN A 18 -0.79 16.88 6.93
N ALA A 19 -0.43 15.79 6.27
CA ALA A 19 0.66 15.75 5.31
C ALA A 19 0.43 14.66 4.27
N MET A 20 0.84 14.94 3.04
CA MET A 20 0.92 13.97 1.95
C MET A 20 2.23 14.12 1.19
N ALA A 21 2.68 13.05 0.55
CA ALA A 21 3.76 13.10 -0.41
C ALA A 21 3.18 13.19 -1.83
N VAL A 22 3.72 14.06 -2.66
CA VAL A 22 3.33 14.20 -4.07
C VAL A 22 4.50 13.79 -4.95
N GLN A 23 4.27 12.87 -5.87
CA GLN A 23 5.30 12.43 -6.79
C GLN A 23 5.51 13.46 -7.90
N LEU A 24 6.76 13.81 -8.12
CA LEU A 24 7.21 14.68 -9.21
C LEU A 24 7.41 13.88 -10.51
N LYS A 25 7.58 14.57 -11.63
CA LYS A 25 7.81 13.95 -12.95
C LYS A 25 9.08 13.10 -13.01
N ASP A 26 10.10 13.45 -12.25
CA ASP A 26 11.37 12.69 -12.13
C ASP A 26 11.23 11.40 -11.30
N GLY A 27 10.10 11.22 -10.62
CA GLY A 27 9.81 10.07 -9.76
C GLY A 27 10.08 10.29 -8.28
N ASN A 28 10.70 11.41 -7.90
CA ASN A 28 10.92 11.79 -6.51
C ASN A 28 9.63 12.24 -5.84
N TYR A 29 9.60 12.18 -4.51
CA TYR A 29 8.46 12.64 -3.72
C TYR A 29 8.81 13.89 -2.93
N VAL A 30 7.88 14.85 -2.92
CA VAL A 30 7.95 16.05 -2.09
C VAL A 30 6.83 16.01 -1.06
N THR A 31 7.18 16.23 0.21
CA THR A 31 6.20 16.33 1.30
C THR A 31 5.47 17.68 1.23
N LYS A 32 4.14 17.62 1.30
CA LYS A 32 3.28 18.80 1.47
C LYS A 32 2.56 18.70 2.82
N TYR A 33 2.76 19.72 3.65
CA TYR A 33 2.05 19.87 4.92
C TYR A 33 0.74 20.64 4.66
N VAL A 34 -0.31 19.88 4.38
CA VAL A 34 -1.65 20.41 4.07
C VAL A 34 -2.70 19.49 4.67
N LYS A 35 -3.90 20.02 4.90
CA LYS A 35 -5.05 19.18 5.26
C LYS A 35 -5.43 18.33 4.05
N VAL A 36 -5.24 17.02 4.18
CA VAL A 36 -5.59 16.03 3.13
C VAL A 36 -7.06 15.68 3.26
N THR A 37 -7.76 15.66 2.12
CA THR A 37 -9.20 15.42 2.03
C THR A 37 -9.52 14.34 1.00
N GLU A 38 -10.76 13.86 1.00
CA GLU A 38 -11.28 12.95 -0.04
C GLU A 38 -11.19 13.58 -1.44
N ASN A 39 -11.26 14.92 -1.52
CA ASN A 39 -11.13 15.61 -2.78
C ASN A 39 -9.71 15.53 -3.36
N ASP A 40 -8.67 15.49 -2.52
CA ASP A 40 -7.29 15.29 -2.99
C ASP A 40 -7.14 13.91 -3.64
N ILE A 41 -7.77 12.88 -3.07
CA ILE A 41 -7.78 11.53 -3.64
C ILE A 41 -8.62 11.51 -4.93
N TYR A 42 -9.75 12.21 -4.96
CA TYR A 42 -10.54 12.34 -6.19
C TYR A 42 -9.74 13.02 -7.31
N CYS A 43 -9.04 14.11 -7.02
CA CYS A 43 -8.16 14.80 -7.97
C CYS A 43 -7.00 13.90 -8.41
N MET A 44 -6.40 13.13 -7.49
CA MET A 44 -5.37 12.13 -7.83
C MET A 44 -5.87 11.14 -8.90
N LEU A 45 -7.07 10.58 -8.70
CA LEU A 45 -7.67 9.63 -9.64
C LEU A 45 -8.01 10.28 -10.99
N LYS A 46 -8.59 11.50 -10.96
CA LYS A 46 -9.02 12.22 -12.15
C LYS A 46 -7.85 12.73 -12.99
N GLU A 47 -6.86 13.29 -12.33
CA GLU A 47 -5.69 13.91 -12.97
C GLU A 47 -4.55 12.93 -13.21
N LYS A 48 -4.74 11.66 -12.86
CA LYS A 48 -3.77 10.59 -13.03
C LYS A 48 -2.42 10.94 -12.39
N LYS A 49 -2.46 11.42 -11.14
CA LYS A 49 -1.30 11.76 -10.31
C LYS A 49 -0.96 10.67 -9.30
N SER A 50 0.17 10.83 -8.62
CA SER A 50 0.58 9.95 -7.53
C SER A 50 0.69 10.72 -6.23
N ILE A 51 0.02 10.19 -5.19
CA ILE A 51 0.10 10.68 -3.83
C ILE A 51 0.60 9.54 -2.94
N GLY A 52 1.51 9.86 -2.01
CA GLY A 52 1.94 8.97 -0.94
C GLY A 52 1.25 9.34 0.38
N SER A 53 0.77 8.34 1.10
CA SER A 53 0.22 8.47 2.45
C SER A 53 1.29 8.15 3.48
N TYR A 54 1.39 8.99 4.50
CA TYR A 54 2.18 8.70 5.69
C TYR A 54 1.36 7.83 6.64
N GLN A 55 1.97 6.74 7.11
CA GLN A 55 1.28 5.73 7.90
C GLN A 55 0.86 6.21 9.29
N GLN A 56 1.68 7.05 9.92
CA GLN A 56 1.45 7.48 11.30
C GLN A 56 0.49 8.68 11.34
N LEU A 57 -0.48 8.61 12.23
CA LEU A 57 -1.39 9.72 12.53
C LEU A 57 -0.58 10.95 12.98
N TYR A 58 -0.98 12.14 12.53
CA TYR A 58 -0.23 13.37 12.82
C TYR A 58 -0.06 13.62 14.32
N LYS A 59 1.19 13.84 14.75
CA LYS A 59 1.58 14.04 16.15
C LYS A 59 1.09 12.96 17.11
N SER A 60 0.88 11.75 16.65
CA SER A 60 0.31 10.66 17.43
C SER A 60 1.00 9.33 17.13
N PRO A 61 1.17 8.43 18.10
CA PRO A 61 1.84 7.14 17.91
C PRO A 61 0.95 6.06 17.28
N TYR A 62 -0.13 6.44 16.61
CA TYR A 62 -1.10 5.49 16.09
C TYR A 62 -1.01 5.33 14.57
N VAL A 63 -1.29 4.09 14.12
CA VAL A 63 -1.38 3.67 12.71
C VAL A 63 -2.68 2.90 12.48
N LYS A 64 -3.10 2.74 11.23
CA LYS A 64 -4.35 2.02 10.88
C LYS A 64 -4.12 0.81 10.00
N TRP A 65 -2.90 0.61 9.52
CA TRP A 65 -2.53 -0.52 8.67
C TRP A 65 -1.04 -0.84 8.81
N ILE A 66 -0.69 -2.07 8.45
CA ILE A 66 0.67 -2.46 8.10
C ILE A 66 0.73 -2.78 6.61
N CYS A 67 1.90 -2.61 6.01
CA CYS A 67 2.11 -2.89 4.60
C CYS A 67 3.47 -3.58 4.40
N PHE A 68 3.46 -4.62 3.58
CA PHE A 68 4.65 -5.27 3.02
C PHE A 68 4.77 -4.81 1.58
N ASP A 69 5.88 -4.17 1.23
CA ASP A 69 6.14 -3.64 -0.10
C ASP A 69 7.28 -4.43 -0.73
N PHE A 70 6.94 -5.38 -1.58
CA PHE A 70 7.90 -6.19 -2.32
C PHE A 70 8.19 -5.55 -3.67
N ASP A 71 9.46 -5.35 -3.99
CA ASP A 71 9.93 -4.74 -5.23
C ASP A 71 10.89 -5.65 -5.98
N CYS A 72 10.74 -5.77 -7.30
CA CYS A 72 11.81 -6.25 -8.17
C CYS A 72 12.97 -5.25 -8.15
N LYS A 73 14.21 -5.71 -8.00
CA LYS A 73 15.39 -4.83 -8.10
C LYS A 73 15.65 -4.36 -9.51
N SER A 74 15.35 -5.21 -10.51
CA SER A 74 15.37 -4.80 -11.91
C SER A 74 14.32 -3.73 -12.18
N LYS A 75 14.75 -2.59 -12.72
CA LYS A 75 13.89 -1.46 -13.08
C LYS A 75 13.39 -1.54 -14.52
N GLU A 76 14.11 -2.22 -15.39
CA GLU A 76 13.85 -2.29 -16.83
C GLU A 76 12.96 -3.47 -17.17
N ASN A 77 13.26 -4.65 -16.60
CA ASN A 77 12.53 -5.89 -16.85
C ASN A 77 12.09 -6.52 -15.52
N PRO A 78 11.08 -5.96 -14.83
CA PRO A 78 10.59 -6.54 -13.58
C PRO A 78 9.81 -7.82 -13.85
N ASN A 79 10.23 -8.94 -13.26
CA ASN A 79 9.48 -10.20 -13.31
C ASN A 79 8.43 -10.23 -12.19
N MET A 80 7.25 -9.70 -12.49
CA MET A 80 6.16 -9.56 -11.53
C MET A 80 5.53 -10.90 -11.13
N GLU A 81 5.54 -11.88 -12.04
CA GLU A 81 5.02 -13.22 -11.74
C GLU A 81 5.92 -13.94 -10.74
N GLU A 82 7.23 -13.86 -10.93
CA GLU A 82 8.21 -14.43 -10.01
C GLU A 82 8.19 -13.70 -8.66
N LEU A 83 8.09 -12.35 -8.64
CA LEU A 83 7.91 -11.58 -7.43
C LEU A 83 6.69 -12.06 -6.64
N TYR A 84 5.56 -12.25 -7.33
CA TYR A 84 4.34 -12.74 -6.69
C TYR A 84 4.55 -14.14 -6.11
N ARG A 85 5.07 -15.07 -6.89
CA ARG A 85 5.25 -16.47 -6.48
C ARG A 85 6.23 -16.62 -5.32
N SER A 86 7.36 -15.92 -5.39
CA SER A 86 8.45 -16.08 -4.42
C SER A 86 8.26 -15.24 -3.14
N CYS A 87 7.56 -14.10 -3.22
CA CYS A 87 7.44 -13.17 -2.10
C CYS A 87 6.00 -13.05 -1.59
N THR A 88 5.07 -12.69 -2.48
CA THR A 88 3.71 -12.33 -2.07
C THR A 88 2.87 -13.57 -1.73
N LEU A 89 2.95 -14.63 -2.52
CA LEU A 89 2.14 -15.84 -2.33
C LEU A 89 2.42 -16.56 -1.00
N PRO A 90 3.67 -16.73 -0.55
CA PRO A 90 3.96 -17.29 0.79
C PRO A 90 3.34 -16.45 1.90
N LEU A 91 3.44 -15.11 1.82
CA LEU A 91 2.79 -14.20 2.76
C LEU A 91 1.27 -14.38 2.76
N ASN A 92 0.66 -14.40 1.57
CA ASN A 92 -0.78 -14.57 1.44
C ASN A 92 -1.27 -15.87 2.06
N LYS A 93 -0.57 -17.00 1.84
CA LYS A 93 -0.89 -18.30 2.44
C LYS A 93 -0.89 -18.21 3.96
N LEU A 94 0.17 -17.65 4.54
CA LEU A 94 0.26 -17.45 6.00
C LEU A 94 -0.89 -16.59 6.53
N LEU A 95 -1.20 -15.47 5.87
CA LEU A 95 -2.27 -14.58 6.31
C LEU A 95 -3.64 -15.28 6.28
N ILE A 96 -3.90 -16.09 5.25
CA ILE A 96 -5.12 -16.92 5.15
C ILE A 96 -5.17 -17.94 6.28
N GLU A 97 -4.10 -18.71 6.51
CA GLU A 97 -4.00 -19.71 7.58
C GLU A 97 -4.23 -19.10 8.98
N ARG A 98 -3.86 -17.84 9.17
CA ARG A 98 -4.03 -17.11 10.42
C ARG A 98 -5.33 -16.31 10.50
N ASN A 99 -6.24 -16.45 9.52
CA ASN A 99 -7.47 -15.68 9.42
C ASN A 99 -7.25 -14.15 9.46
N ILE A 100 -6.12 -13.67 8.94
CA ILE A 100 -5.80 -12.24 8.81
C ILE A 100 -6.28 -11.76 7.45
N SER A 101 -7.15 -10.78 7.44
CA SER A 101 -7.66 -10.17 6.22
C SER A 101 -6.63 -9.21 5.60
N PHE A 102 -6.44 -9.29 4.30
CA PHE A 102 -5.50 -8.46 3.56
C PHE A 102 -6.02 -8.15 2.16
N VAL A 103 -5.37 -7.22 1.49
CA VAL A 103 -5.55 -6.94 0.07
C VAL A 103 -4.19 -6.69 -0.57
N ASN A 104 -4.01 -7.20 -1.78
CA ASN A 104 -2.81 -6.95 -2.57
C ASN A 104 -3.02 -5.79 -3.54
N GLU A 105 -1.93 -5.11 -3.86
CA GLU A 105 -1.89 -4.03 -4.84
C GLU A 105 -0.65 -4.21 -5.74
N PHE A 106 -0.85 -4.23 -7.06
CA PHE A 106 0.26 -3.96 -7.98
C PHE A 106 0.62 -2.48 -7.89
N SER A 107 1.86 -2.16 -7.57
CA SER A 107 2.30 -0.78 -7.29
C SER A 107 2.33 0.15 -8.51
N GLY A 108 2.05 -0.37 -9.71
CA GLY A 108 2.06 0.38 -10.97
C GLY A 108 3.39 0.33 -11.72
N ARG A 109 4.43 -0.32 -11.19
CA ARG A 109 5.71 -0.44 -11.90
C ARG A 109 6.39 -1.79 -11.68
N ARG A 110 6.95 -2.06 -10.52
CA ARG A 110 7.81 -3.21 -10.26
C ARG A 110 7.59 -3.87 -8.91
N GLY A 111 6.54 -3.51 -8.20
CA GLY A 111 6.29 -3.97 -6.84
C GLY A 111 4.86 -4.44 -6.60
N ILE A 112 4.70 -5.16 -5.51
CA ILE A 112 3.42 -5.58 -4.95
C ILE A 112 3.39 -5.17 -3.48
N HIS A 113 2.35 -4.41 -3.10
CA HIS A 113 2.03 -4.11 -1.72
C HIS A 113 1.02 -5.13 -1.19
N THR A 114 1.24 -5.65 -0.01
CA THR A 114 0.24 -6.41 0.75
C THR A 114 -0.18 -5.60 1.96
N TRP A 115 -1.43 -5.19 1.99
CA TRP A 115 -2.01 -4.33 3.02
C TRP A 115 -2.82 -5.16 4.02
N VAL A 116 -2.51 -5.01 5.30
CA VAL A 116 -3.32 -5.52 6.42
C VAL A 116 -3.89 -4.31 7.15
N ILE A 117 -5.22 -4.13 7.08
CA ILE A 117 -5.91 -2.93 7.57
C ILE A 117 -6.61 -3.27 8.88
N PHE A 118 -6.45 -2.43 9.90
CA PHE A 118 -7.11 -2.58 11.20
C PHE A 118 -8.45 -1.85 11.24
N SER A 119 -9.38 -2.37 12.06
CA SER A 119 -10.68 -1.72 12.30
C SER A 119 -10.50 -0.38 13.00
N ASP A 120 -9.59 -0.34 13.97
CA ASP A 120 -9.27 0.81 14.78
C ASP A 120 -7.81 1.24 14.63
N TYR A 121 -7.47 2.38 15.18
CA TYR A 121 -6.09 2.80 15.30
C TYR A 121 -5.39 2.01 16.40
N ILE A 122 -4.23 1.43 16.09
CA ILE A 122 -3.37 0.73 17.05
C ILE A 122 -2.05 1.48 17.23
N LYS A 123 -1.35 1.23 18.34
CA LYS A 123 -0.04 1.84 18.57
C LYS A 123 0.97 1.35 17.54
N LYS A 124 1.82 2.24 17.07
CA LYS A 124 2.83 1.93 16.04
C LYS A 124 3.79 0.81 16.46
N ASN A 125 4.21 0.76 17.73
CA ASN A 125 5.05 -0.30 18.25
C ASN A 125 4.33 -1.66 18.25
N GLU A 126 3.03 -1.69 18.50
CA GLU A 126 2.19 -2.89 18.38
C GLU A 126 2.10 -3.36 16.93
N ALA A 127 1.77 -2.44 16.00
CA ALA A 127 1.77 -2.74 14.58
C ALA A 127 3.12 -3.27 14.09
N PHE A 128 4.22 -2.69 14.56
CA PHE A 128 5.57 -3.16 14.24
C PHE A 128 5.81 -4.58 14.76
N SER A 129 5.38 -4.89 15.98
CA SER A 129 5.51 -6.23 16.57
C SER A 129 4.68 -7.27 15.79
N ILE A 130 3.46 -6.92 15.40
CA ILE A 130 2.60 -7.77 14.54
C ILE A 130 3.28 -8.04 13.20
N LEU A 131 3.77 -6.99 12.54
CA LEU A 131 4.47 -7.10 11.25
C LEU A 131 5.70 -8.01 11.36
N LYS A 132 6.54 -7.83 12.38
CA LYS A 132 7.73 -8.66 12.61
C LYS A 132 7.38 -10.11 12.88
N LYS A 133 6.31 -10.38 13.64
CA LYS A 133 5.81 -11.73 13.88
C LYS A 133 5.32 -12.39 12.58
N ILE A 134 4.54 -11.67 11.77
CA ILE A 134 4.10 -12.18 10.46
C ILE A 134 5.31 -12.50 9.59
N LYS A 135 6.28 -11.59 9.49
CA LYS A 135 7.50 -11.80 8.70
C LYS A 135 8.28 -13.04 9.15
N GLN A 136 8.47 -13.19 10.47
CA GLN A 136 9.17 -14.34 11.03
C GLN A 136 8.45 -15.67 10.71
N LEU A 137 7.13 -15.68 10.82
CA LEU A 137 6.32 -16.88 10.52
C LEU A 137 6.25 -17.19 9.02
N ALA A 138 6.26 -16.17 8.17
CA ALA A 138 6.23 -16.35 6.72
C ALA A 138 7.53 -16.97 6.19
N ASN A 139 8.63 -16.87 6.95
CA ASN A 139 9.95 -17.44 6.62
C ASN A 139 10.31 -17.23 5.14
N PHE A 140 10.35 -15.96 4.72
CA PHE A 140 10.57 -15.62 3.31
C PHE A 140 11.93 -16.13 2.80
N GLU A 141 11.90 -17.16 2.00
CA GLU A 141 13.03 -17.66 1.23
C GLU A 141 12.97 -17.15 -0.21
N TYR A 142 13.26 -15.87 -0.39
CA TYR A 142 13.34 -15.29 -1.73
C TYR A 142 14.77 -14.81 -2.03
N ASN A 143 15.09 -14.78 -3.32
CA ASN A 143 16.39 -14.28 -3.75
C ASN A 143 16.50 -12.77 -3.50
N ILE A 144 17.29 -12.39 -2.48
CA ILE A 144 17.53 -11.00 -2.08
C ILE A 144 18.29 -10.19 -3.15
N GLU A 145 18.91 -10.83 -4.14
CA GLU A 145 19.53 -10.13 -5.27
C GLU A 145 18.49 -9.70 -6.31
N LEU A 146 17.38 -10.42 -6.42
CA LEU A 146 16.30 -10.14 -7.36
C LEU A 146 15.20 -9.27 -6.75
N PHE A 147 14.92 -9.42 -5.45
CA PHE A 147 13.79 -8.79 -4.79
C PHE A 147 14.20 -8.04 -3.54
N GLY A 148 13.42 -7.04 -3.18
CA GLY A 148 13.53 -6.26 -1.97
C GLY A 148 12.21 -6.23 -1.21
N LEU A 149 12.27 -6.01 0.11
CA LEU A 149 11.12 -5.82 0.97
C LEU A 149 11.30 -4.56 1.80
N ASP A 150 10.42 -3.59 1.61
CA ASP A 150 10.18 -2.49 2.53
C ASP A 150 8.99 -2.81 3.44
N GLU A 151 9.10 -2.48 4.71
CA GLU A 151 8.13 -2.77 5.74
C GLU A 151 7.55 -1.49 6.32
N PHE A 152 6.23 -1.48 6.56
CA PHE A 152 5.56 -0.34 7.17
C PHE A 152 4.68 -0.82 8.33
N PRO A 153 4.99 -0.39 9.59
CA PRO A 153 6.03 0.55 9.98
C PRO A 153 7.45 -0.04 9.91
N ALA A 154 8.41 0.78 9.48
CA ALA A 154 9.82 0.37 9.41
C ALA A 154 10.52 0.36 10.79
N THR A 155 9.98 1.08 11.76
CA THR A 155 10.50 1.19 13.14
C THR A 155 9.37 1.23 14.15
N PRO A 156 9.59 0.74 15.39
CA PRO A 156 8.58 0.80 16.45
C PRO A 156 8.41 2.21 17.03
N ASN A 157 9.43 3.08 16.88
CA ASN A 157 9.46 4.38 17.51
C ASN A 157 8.53 5.38 16.81
N SER A 158 7.69 6.04 17.61
CA SER A 158 6.81 7.11 17.20
C SER A 158 7.38 8.44 17.70
N ARG A 159 8.09 9.15 16.83
CA ARG A 159 8.46 10.54 17.11
C ARG A 159 7.38 11.44 16.50
N GLY A 160 6.71 12.25 17.31
CA GLY A 160 5.55 13.04 16.91
C GLY A 160 5.77 14.00 15.74
N ASN A 161 7.02 14.37 15.46
CA ASN A 161 7.39 15.30 14.39
C ASN A 161 7.95 14.60 13.14
N ILE A 162 8.10 13.27 13.15
CA ILE A 162 8.66 12.53 12.02
C ILE A 162 7.52 11.79 11.34
N LEU A 163 7.25 12.15 10.09
CA LEU A 163 6.24 11.50 9.26
C LEU A 163 6.59 10.05 8.92
N GLY A 164 7.86 9.69 8.93
CA GLY A 164 8.34 8.39 8.48
C GLY A 164 8.35 8.25 6.96
N LYS A 165 8.48 7.02 6.48
CA LYS A 165 8.33 6.71 5.05
C LYS A 165 6.85 6.80 4.66
N GLN A 166 6.57 7.25 3.45
CA GLN A 166 5.25 7.18 2.84
C GLN A 166 5.10 5.92 2.00
N VAL A 167 3.88 5.43 1.88
CA VAL A 167 3.49 4.43 0.89
C VAL A 167 2.59 5.10 -0.14
N LYS A 168 2.78 4.76 -1.40
CA LYS A 168 1.93 5.28 -2.48
C LYS A 168 0.49 4.82 -2.27
N VAL A 169 -0.44 5.76 -2.37
CA VAL A 169 -1.88 5.48 -2.23
C VAL A 169 -2.36 4.61 -3.39
N PRO A 170 -3.16 3.55 -3.14
CA PRO A 170 -3.68 2.70 -4.19
C PRO A 170 -4.43 3.45 -5.28
N LEU A 171 -4.40 2.90 -6.49
CA LEU A 171 -4.95 3.45 -7.73
C LEU A 171 -4.26 4.73 -8.23
N SER A 172 -3.14 5.12 -7.64
CA SER A 172 -2.27 6.17 -8.17
C SER A 172 -1.58 5.73 -9.47
N ILE A 173 -1.16 6.69 -10.30
CA ILE A 173 -0.30 6.42 -11.44
C ILE A 173 1.15 6.69 -11.06
N HIS A 174 2.02 5.69 -11.24
CA HIS A 174 3.45 5.89 -11.07
C HIS A 174 4.00 6.73 -12.23
N SER A 175 4.78 7.80 -11.95
CA SER A 175 5.30 8.72 -12.98
C SER A 175 6.12 8.04 -14.08
N LYS A 176 6.73 6.89 -13.79
CA LYS A 176 7.53 6.06 -14.72
C LYS A 176 6.91 4.69 -14.96
N GLY A 177 5.59 4.55 -14.82
CA GLY A 177 4.92 3.26 -14.90
C GLY A 177 3.46 3.36 -15.31
N LYS A 178 2.66 2.42 -14.80
CA LYS A 178 1.22 2.30 -15.05
C LYS A 178 0.42 2.76 -13.83
N GLN A 179 -0.90 2.76 -13.93
CA GLN A 179 -1.78 2.90 -12.78
C GLN A 179 -1.67 1.66 -11.89
N SER A 180 -1.60 1.86 -10.58
CA SER A 180 -1.67 0.75 -9.64
C SER A 180 -3.09 0.22 -9.55
N TYR A 181 -3.24 -1.04 -9.12
CA TYR A 181 -4.55 -1.67 -8.96
C TYR A 181 -4.54 -2.68 -7.81
N LEU A 182 -5.68 -2.77 -7.14
CA LEU A 182 -5.93 -3.78 -6.12
C LEU A 182 -6.33 -5.11 -6.79
N PHE A 183 -5.92 -6.22 -6.19
CA PHE A 183 -6.32 -7.55 -6.63
C PHE A 183 -6.52 -8.51 -5.45
N VAL A 184 -7.33 -9.53 -5.67
CA VAL A 184 -7.61 -10.63 -4.74
C VAL A 184 -7.26 -11.94 -5.43
N GLY A 185 -6.68 -12.87 -4.69
CA GLY A 185 -6.20 -14.14 -5.26
C GLY A 185 -4.86 -14.02 -5.95
N GLU A 186 -4.71 -14.69 -7.09
CA GLU A 186 -3.46 -14.71 -7.85
C GLU A 186 -3.18 -13.39 -8.57
N TYR A 187 -1.90 -13.04 -8.66
CA TYR A 187 -1.47 -11.92 -9.50
C TYR A 187 -1.73 -12.23 -10.97
N LYS A 188 -2.42 -11.30 -11.63
CA LYS A 188 -2.57 -11.30 -13.09
C LYS A 188 -2.48 -9.87 -13.58
N GLU A 189 -1.73 -9.67 -14.66
CA GLU A 189 -1.75 -8.37 -15.30
C GLU A 189 -3.16 -8.08 -15.85
N ILE A 190 -3.70 -6.92 -15.50
CA ILE A 190 -5.07 -6.55 -15.88
C ILE A 190 -5.08 -5.61 -17.10
N LYS A 191 -6.18 -5.64 -17.83
CA LYS A 191 -6.49 -4.61 -18.84
C LYS A 191 -7.18 -3.44 -18.17
N TYR A 192 -6.78 -2.22 -18.52
CA TYR A 192 -7.43 -0.99 -18.09
C TYR A 192 -8.59 -0.67 -19.03
N ASP A 193 -9.66 -1.47 -18.90
CA ASP A 193 -10.91 -1.35 -19.66
C ASP A 193 -11.91 -0.38 -19.00
N ASP A 194 -13.06 -0.14 -19.62
CA ASP A 194 -14.11 0.75 -19.09
C ASP A 194 -14.65 0.30 -17.73
N ASN A 195 -14.54 -1.00 -17.40
CA ASN A 195 -14.98 -1.58 -16.14
C ASN A 195 -13.89 -1.55 -15.04
N PHE A 196 -12.70 -1.03 -15.33
CA PHE A 196 -11.58 -1.01 -14.39
C PHE A 196 -11.99 -0.45 -13.03
N TYR A 197 -12.54 0.75 -13.00
CA TYR A 197 -12.92 1.41 -11.73
C TYR A 197 -14.08 0.72 -11.02
N GLU A 198 -14.98 0.07 -11.74
CA GLU A 198 -16.05 -0.72 -11.13
C GLU A 198 -15.49 -1.94 -10.41
N LYS A 199 -14.61 -2.69 -11.05
CA LYS A 199 -13.88 -3.82 -10.44
C LYS A 199 -13.09 -3.37 -9.20
N GLN A 200 -12.41 -2.23 -9.27
CA GLN A 200 -11.67 -1.68 -8.13
C GLN A 200 -12.59 -1.27 -6.98
N LEU A 201 -13.76 -0.70 -7.26
CA LEU A 201 -14.75 -0.37 -6.25
C LEU A 201 -15.31 -1.62 -5.56
N GLN A 202 -15.55 -2.70 -6.30
CA GLN A 202 -15.98 -3.99 -5.74
C GLN A 202 -14.92 -4.54 -4.78
N ILE A 203 -13.64 -4.54 -5.15
CA ILE A 203 -12.55 -4.97 -4.28
C ILE A 203 -12.48 -4.07 -3.03
N LEU A 204 -12.51 -2.75 -3.17
CA LEU A 204 -12.49 -1.82 -2.04
C LEU A 204 -13.66 -2.05 -1.06
N ASN A 205 -14.84 -2.41 -1.57
CA ASN A 205 -16.00 -2.72 -0.74
C ASN A 205 -15.89 -4.08 -0.03
N SER A 206 -15.13 -5.02 -0.58
CA SER A 206 -14.92 -6.36 0.01
C SER A 206 -13.82 -6.39 1.07
N ILE A 207 -13.01 -5.33 1.22
CA ILE A 207 -11.92 -5.28 2.19
C ILE A 207 -12.47 -5.40 3.61
N LYS A 208 -12.07 -6.47 4.29
CA LYS A 208 -12.35 -6.67 5.72
C LYS A 208 -11.22 -6.06 6.55
N LYS A 209 -11.60 -5.42 7.66
CA LYS A 209 -10.66 -4.85 8.63
C LYS A 209 -10.41 -5.86 9.74
N ASN A 210 -9.16 -5.96 10.20
CA ASN A 210 -8.77 -6.83 11.31
C ASN A 210 -9.06 -6.14 12.65
N LYS A 211 -9.44 -6.94 13.66
CA LYS A 211 -9.61 -6.48 15.04
C LYS A 211 -8.31 -6.54 15.82
#